data_38a0bdd6890f5fb0cd06c9ec2d8734ea
#
_entry.id   38a0bdd6890f5fb0cd06c9ec2d8734ea
#
_cell.length_a   1.000
_cell.length_b   1.000
_cell.length_c   1.000
_cell.angle_alpha   90.00
_cell.angle_beta   90.00
_cell.angle_gamma   90.00
#
_symmetry.space_group_name_H-M   'P 1'
#
loop_
_entity.id
_entity.type
_entity.pdbx_description
1 polymer ?
#
loop_
_entity_poly.entity_id
_entity_poly.type
_entity_poly.pdbx_seq_one_letter_code
_entity_poly.pdbx_strand_id
1 'polypeptide(L)'
;KEEMAPTSKEPKKFLDFVLQPNKELIKKYAPLNQKVIAIINKNNLYYEYKPVHIHFTTGRSANATPILYTASDLQRLEESGKRMFQILNVSKDDVVVNAFPYAPHLAFWQTFYAMKGVNLLGLHTGGGKILGTEKIIKTVESMKATCLVGMPGYLYHLIRTSKEQKSKFSNLRLVIFGGERVPIGLRDKIKQFLKSMGSKAPRVLSTYAFTEGKAAWVECKEESGYHLYPDFEFIEVVDKNGEIVNEGEKGEIVYTSLDWRGSVFLRYKTGDVTKGLYYEKCSC
;
A
#
# COMPACT_ATOMS: atom_id res chain seq x y z
N LYS A 1 -16.16 -4.58 -10.72
CA LYS A 1 -16.25 -3.10 -10.92
C LYS A 1 -17.62 -2.69 -11.47
N GLU A 2 -18.15 -3.42 -12.43
CA GLU A 2 -19.49 -3.12 -13.01
C GLU A 2 -20.60 -3.26 -11.98
N GLU A 3 -20.57 -4.26 -11.13
CA GLU A 3 -21.54 -4.46 -10.05
C GLU A 3 -21.46 -3.36 -8.97
N MET A 4 -20.29 -2.76 -8.76
CA MET A 4 -20.09 -1.66 -7.82
C MET A 4 -20.38 -0.27 -8.44
N ALA A 5 -20.50 -0.17 -9.76
CA ALA A 5 -20.77 1.11 -10.45
C ALA A 5 -22.09 1.79 -10.02
N PRO A 6 -23.18 1.06 -9.69
CA PRO A 6 -24.40 1.68 -9.17
C PRO A 6 -24.24 2.38 -7.81
N THR A 7 -23.27 1.92 -6.96
CA THR A 7 -23.07 2.50 -5.62
C THR A 7 -22.57 3.95 -5.68
N SER A 8 -21.95 4.34 -6.77
CA SER A 8 -21.46 5.69 -6.99
C SER A 8 -22.57 6.72 -7.20
N LYS A 9 -23.73 6.28 -7.71
CA LYS A 9 -24.91 7.14 -7.90
C LYS A 9 -25.84 7.12 -6.68
N GLU A 10 -25.83 6.05 -5.91
CA GLU A 10 -26.64 5.85 -4.72
C GLU A 10 -25.78 5.35 -3.54
N PRO A 11 -25.16 6.28 -2.77
CA PRO A 11 -24.24 5.92 -1.69
C PRO A 11 -24.82 4.97 -0.63
N LYS A 12 -26.15 4.93 -0.47
CA LYS A 12 -26.80 3.98 0.44
C LYS A 12 -26.73 2.53 -0.04
N LYS A 13 -26.71 2.29 -1.35
CA LYS A 13 -26.53 0.93 -1.92
C LYS A 13 -25.11 0.37 -1.68
N PHE A 14 -24.16 1.24 -1.36
CA PHE A 14 -22.83 0.82 -0.95
C PHE A 14 -22.86 -0.12 0.26
N LEU A 15 -23.77 0.08 1.20
CA LEU A 15 -23.90 -0.80 2.37
C LEU A 15 -24.33 -2.23 1.98
N ASP A 16 -24.97 -2.41 0.83
CA ASP A 16 -25.40 -3.73 0.34
C ASP A 16 -24.22 -4.55 -0.19
N PHE A 17 -23.13 -3.89 -0.61
CA PHE A 17 -21.89 -4.53 -1.09
C PHE A 17 -20.82 -4.66 -0.01
N VAL A 18 -21.02 -4.02 1.12
CA VAL A 18 -20.17 -4.27 2.28
C VAL A 18 -20.73 -5.50 2.97
N LEU A 19 -20.08 -6.65 2.75
CA LEU A 19 -20.35 -7.86 3.48
C LEU A 19 -20.04 -7.64 4.96
N GLN A 20 -20.90 -6.86 5.62
CA GLN A 20 -20.92 -6.84 7.08
C GLN A 20 -21.76 -8.02 7.53
N PRO A 21 -21.16 -9.06 8.10
CA PRO A 21 -21.94 -10.13 8.66
C PRO A 21 -22.88 -9.54 9.71
N ASN A 22 -24.17 -9.82 9.60
CA ASN A 22 -25.11 -9.43 10.65
C ASN A 22 -24.77 -10.19 11.95
N LYS A 23 -25.30 -9.74 13.07
CA LYS A 23 -25.02 -10.33 14.40
C LYS A 23 -25.28 -11.83 14.45
N GLU A 24 -26.27 -12.32 13.76
CA GLU A 24 -26.64 -13.75 13.71
C GLU A 24 -25.60 -14.57 12.93
N LEU A 25 -25.15 -14.07 11.78
CA LEU A 25 -24.10 -14.73 11.00
C LEU A 25 -22.78 -14.76 11.76
N ILE A 26 -22.39 -13.67 12.43
CA ILE A 26 -21.19 -13.64 13.29
C ILE A 26 -21.32 -14.68 14.39
N LYS A 27 -22.47 -14.71 15.11
CA LYS A 27 -22.72 -15.69 16.16
C LYS A 27 -22.68 -17.13 15.65
N LYS A 28 -23.16 -17.39 14.44
CA LYS A 28 -23.20 -18.71 13.82
C LYS A 28 -21.83 -19.16 13.34
N TYR A 29 -21.09 -18.33 12.61
CA TYR A 29 -19.90 -18.70 11.85
C TYR A 29 -18.56 -18.25 12.43
N ALA A 30 -18.54 -17.36 13.45
CA ALA A 30 -17.29 -16.97 14.06
C ALA A 30 -16.55 -18.20 14.63
N PRO A 31 -15.22 -18.27 14.48
CA PRO A 31 -14.41 -19.35 15.02
C PRO A 31 -14.58 -19.51 16.53
N LEU A 32 -14.50 -20.76 17.02
CA LEU A 32 -14.69 -21.09 18.43
C LEU A 32 -13.72 -20.31 19.36
N ASN A 33 -12.47 -20.18 18.95
CA ASN A 33 -11.48 -19.39 19.70
C ASN A 33 -11.90 -17.92 19.87
N GLN A 34 -12.43 -17.28 18.83
CA GLN A 34 -12.93 -15.91 18.90
C GLN A 34 -14.16 -15.80 19.82
N LYS A 35 -15.05 -16.80 19.78
CA LYS A 35 -16.21 -16.84 20.70
C LYS A 35 -15.77 -16.95 22.17
N VAL A 36 -14.79 -17.80 22.45
CA VAL A 36 -14.23 -17.97 23.80
C VAL A 36 -13.53 -16.69 24.28
N ILE A 37 -12.68 -16.09 23.45
CA ILE A 37 -12.01 -14.83 23.75
C ILE A 37 -13.03 -13.71 24.01
N ALA A 38 -14.10 -13.64 23.21
CA ALA A 38 -15.14 -12.63 23.39
C ALA A 38 -15.90 -12.80 24.72
N ILE A 39 -16.12 -14.04 25.17
CA ILE A 39 -16.74 -14.33 26.48
C ILE A 39 -15.80 -13.90 27.61
N ILE A 40 -14.53 -14.31 27.55
CA ILE A 40 -13.54 -14.00 28.59
C ILE A 40 -13.33 -12.49 28.73
N ASN A 41 -13.18 -11.79 27.61
CA ASN A 41 -12.91 -10.35 27.60
C ASN A 41 -14.18 -9.48 27.70
N LYS A 42 -15.35 -10.10 27.83
CA LYS A 42 -16.66 -9.43 27.77
C LYS A 42 -16.84 -8.58 26.50
N ASN A 43 -16.13 -8.91 25.43
CA ASN A 43 -16.19 -8.21 24.16
C ASN A 43 -17.32 -8.76 23.30
N ASN A 44 -18.08 -7.88 22.68
CA ASN A 44 -19.06 -8.28 21.69
C ASN A 44 -18.35 -8.58 20.36
N LEU A 45 -18.41 -9.81 19.87
CA LEU A 45 -17.86 -10.23 18.56
C LEU A 45 -18.25 -9.30 17.41
N TYR A 46 -19.39 -8.65 17.50
CA TYR A 46 -19.82 -7.69 16.50
C TYR A 46 -18.84 -6.52 16.34
N TYR A 47 -18.18 -6.10 17.41
CA TYR A 47 -17.20 -4.99 17.33
C TYR A 47 -15.93 -5.35 16.56
N GLU A 48 -15.59 -6.62 16.43
CA GLU A 48 -14.47 -7.05 15.57
C GLU A 48 -14.73 -6.79 14.08
N TYR A 49 -15.99 -6.77 13.69
CA TYR A 49 -16.42 -6.55 12.30
C TYR A 49 -16.95 -5.13 12.06
N LYS A 50 -16.97 -4.27 13.11
CA LYS A 50 -17.41 -2.90 12.98
C LYS A 50 -16.35 -2.07 12.25
N PRO A 51 -16.71 -1.38 11.13
CA PRO A 51 -15.80 -0.46 10.46
C PRO A 51 -15.40 0.69 11.38
N VAL A 52 -14.12 1.01 11.37
CA VAL A 52 -13.52 2.11 12.14
C VAL A 52 -12.75 3.08 11.26
N HIS A 53 -12.48 2.71 10.00
CA HIS A 53 -11.71 3.51 9.06
C HIS A 53 -12.16 3.27 7.62
N ILE A 54 -11.99 4.26 6.75
CA ILE A 54 -12.37 4.22 5.33
C ILE A 54 -11.22 4.74 4.48
N HIS A 55 -10.88 4.01 3.41
CA HIS A 55 -10.16 4.54 2.27
C HIS A 55 -11.08 4.67 1.07
N PHE A 56 -10.73 5.55 0.15
CA PHE A 56 -11.42 5.67 -1.12
C PHE A 56 -10.53 5.26 -2.28
N THR A 57 -11.11 4.59 -3.28
CA THR A 57 -10.39 4.33 -4.52
C THR A 57 -10.10 5.65 -5.23
N THR A 58 -8.96 5.73 -5.92
CA THR A 58 -8.58 6.88 -6.75
C THR A 58 -9.20 6.80 -8.16
N GLY A 59 -10.26 6.02 -8.35
CA GLY A 59 -10.82 5.66 -9.63
C GLY A 59 -10.94 6.81 -10.63
N ARG A 60 -10.63 6.53 -11.87
CA ARG A 60 -10.80 7.45 -13.02
C ARG A 60 -12.27 7.76 -13.33
N SER A 61 -13.21 7.00 -12.77
CA SER A 61 -14.64 7.26 -12.82
C SER A 61 -15.05 8.22 -11.70
N ALA A 62 -15.99 9.10 -11.96
CA ALA A 62 -16.40 10.25 -11.15
C ALA A 62 -16.74 10.00 -9.67
N ASN A 63 -16.79 8.74 -9.22
CA ASN A 63 -17.20 8.39 -7.86
C ASN A 63 -16.22 7.39 -7.23
N ALA A 64 -15.51 7.85 -6.21
CA ALA A 64 -14.61 7.04 -5.42
C ALA A 64 -15.38 5.97 -4.62
N THR A 65 -14.96 4.70 -4.71
CA THR A 65 -15.56 3.61 -3.94
C THR A 65 -14.94 3.58 -2.55
N PRO A 66 -15.75 3.59 -1.47
CA PRO A 66 -15.25 3.46 -0.12
C PRO A 66 -14.88 2.01 0.20
N ILE A 67 -13.70 1.81 0.78
CA ILE A 67 -13.19 0.53 1.26
C ILE A 67 -13.09 0.62 2.78
N LEU A 68 -13.82 -0.25 3.47
CA LEU A 68 -13.95 -0.22 4.92
C LEU A 68 -12.89 -1.09 5.59
N TYR A 69 -12.41 -0.60 6.73
CA TYR A 69 -11.46 -1.28 7.58
C TYR A 69 -12.04 -1.42 8.98
N THR A 70 -11.93 -2.61 9.56
CA THR A 70 -12.15 -2.85 10.98
C THR A 70 -10.86 -2.58 11.77
N ALA A 71 -10.93 -2.62 13.09
CA ALA A 71 -9.73 -2.54 13.93
C ALA A 71 -8.74 -3.68 13.62
N SER A 72 -9.25 -4.89 13.33
CA SER A 72 -8.43 -6.02 12.89
C SER A 72 -7.75 -5.75 11.55
N ASP A 73 -8.45 -5.14 10.59
CA ASP A 73 -7.87 -4.78 9.29
C ASP A 73 -6.74 -3.75 9.43
N LEU A 74 -6.84 -2.81 10.36
CA LEU A 74 -5.75 -1.86 10.63
C LEU A 74 -4.51 -2.55 11.21
N GLN A 75 -4.69 -3.60 12.02
CA GLN A 75 -3.57 -4.44 12.49
C GLN A 75 -2.94 -5.23 11.34
N ARG A 76 -3.74 -5.72 10.38
CA ARG A 76 -3.22 -6.37 9.16
C ARG A 76 -2.49 -5.39 8.26
N LEU A 77 -3.00 -4.16 8.14
CA LEU A 77 -2.33 -3.10 7.40
C LEU A 77 -0.95 -2.77 8.03
N GLU A 78 -0.86 -2.75 9.35
CA GLU A 78 0.41 -2.59 10.08
C GLU A 78 1.36 -3.76 9.83
N GLU A 79 0.88 -5.00 9.92
CA GLU A 79 1.69 -6.20 9.68
C GLU A 79 2.18 -6.28 8.22
N SER A 80 1.31 -6.01 7.23
CA SER A 80 1.72 -5.94 5.82
C SER A 80 2.76 -4.85 5.58
N GLY A 81 2.61 -3.69 6.23
CA GLY A 81 3.57 -2.61 6.19
C GLY A 81 4.92 -2.97 6.79
N LYS A 82 4.95 -3.69 7.91
CA LYS A 82 6.15 -4.23 8.52
C LYS A 82 6.88 -5.19 7.57
N ARG A 83 6.17 -6.13 6.96
CA ARG A 83 6.73 -7.06 5.96
C ARG A 83 7.27 -6.31 4.74
N MET A 84 6.54 -5.30 4.26
CA MET A 84 7.00 -4.43 3.18
C MET A 84 8.36 -3.79 3.52
N PHE A 85 8.51 -3.23 4.72
CA PHE A 85 9.77 -2.62 5.15
C PHE A 85 10.90 -3.64 5.36
N GLN A 86 10.59 -4.84 5.80
CA GLN A 86 11.56 -5.94 5.88
C GLN A 86 12.11 -6.31 4.49
N ILE A 87 11.24 -6.45 3.49
CA ILE A 87 11.63 -6.72 2.09
C ILE A 87 12.48 -5.58 1.53
N LEU A 88 12.14 -4.34 1.85
CA LEU A 88 12.89 -3.14 1.45
C LEU A 88 14.21 -2.96 2.21
N ASN A 89 14.47 -3.76 3.24
CA ASN A 89 15.58 -3.60 4.16
C ASN A 89 15.56 -2.22 4.85
N VAL A 90 14.38 -1.85 5.34
CA VAL A 90 14.15 -0.66 6.19
C VAL A 90 14.06 -1.12 7.64
N SER A 91 14.84 -0.52 8.50
CA SER A 91 14.97 -0.86 9.92
C SER A 91 14.62 0.30 10.84
N LYS A 92 14.58 0.04 12.14
CA LYS A 92 14.35 1.07 13.18
C LYS A 92 15.40 2.20 13.21
N ASP A 93 16.56 1.97 12.57
CA ASP A 93 17.64 2.98 12.52
C ASP A 93 17.47 3.95 11.33
N ASP A 94 16.48 3.70 10.47
CA ASP A 94 16.17 4.57 9.36
C ASP A 94 15.32 5.76 9.78
N VAL A 95 15.41 6.83 9.02
CA VAL A 95 14.55 8.01 9.10
C VAL A 95 13.78 8.12 7.79
N VAL A 96 12.47 7.95 7.87
CA VAL A 96 11.60 7.92 6.68
C VAL A 96 10.79 9.20 6.56
N VAL A 97 10.83 9.81 5.38
CA VAL A 97 9.95 10.93 5.02
C VAL A 97 8.86 10.44 4.08
N ASN A 98 7.62 10.45 4.57
CA ASN A 98 6.42 10.16 3.78
C ASN A 98 5.92 11.41 3.10
N ALA A 99 6.14 11.49 1.79
CA ALA A 99 5.72 12.60 0.94
C ALA A 99 4.44 12.34 0.14
N PHE A 100 3.71 11.27 0.46
CA PHE A 100 2.35 11.09 -0.08
C PHE A 100 1.41 12.19 0.42
N PRO A 101 0.44 12.62 -0.40
CA PRO A 101 -0.61 13.53 0.04
C PRO A 101 -1.39 12.96 1.23
N TYR A 102 -1.73 13.81 2.19
CA TYR A 102 -2.67 13.46 3.24
C TYR A 102 -4.08 13.39 2.63
N ALA A 103 -4.50 12.18 2.34
CA ALA A 103 -5.78 11.89 1.72
C ALA A 103 -6.28 10.53 2.19
N PRO A 104 -7.59 10.24 2.10
CA PRO A 104 -8.15 8.96 2.48
C PRO A 104 -7.84 7.87 1.43
N HIS A 105 -6.57 7.75 1.03
CA HIS A 105 -6.06 6.77 0.08
C HIS A 105 -5.02 5.87 0.74
N LEU A 106 -4.94 4.62 0.30
CA LEU A 106 -4.08 3.60 0.87
C LEU A 106 -2.61 4.02 1.00
N ALA A 107 -2.04 4.70 0.00
CA ALA A 107 -0.61 4.97 -0.06
C ALA A 107 -0.04 5.74 1.15
N PHE A 108 -0.74 6.80 1.61
CA PHE A 108 -0.33 7.53 2.81
C PHE A 108 -0.41 6.65 4.06
N TRP A 109 -1.53 5.95 4.24
CA TRP A 109 -1.81 5.15 5.43
C TRP A 109 -0.98 3.88 5.49
N GLN A 110 -0.76 3.21 4.35
CA GLN A 110 0.16 2.07 4.30
C GLN A 110 1.55 2.45 4.80
N THR A 111 2.07 3.60 4.36
CA THR A 111 3.38 4.10 4.80
C THR A 111 3.37 4.47 6.28
N PHE A 112 2.29 5.10 6.78
CA PHE A 112 2.13 5.40 8.19
C PHE A 112 2.16 4.14 9.06
N TYR A 113 1.35 3.14 8.71
CA TYR A 113 1.26 1.89 9.46
C TYR A 113 2.54 1.06 9.33
N ALA A 114 3.24 1.12 8.20
CA ALA A 114 4.55 0.48 8.05
C ALA A 114 5.58 1.06 9.04
N MET A 115 5.67 2.37 9.15
CA MET A 115 6.56 3.03 10.12
C MET A 115 6.21 2.65 11.55
N LYS A 116 4.90 2.68 11.89
CA LYS A 116 4.41 2.26 13.20
C LYS A 116 4.78 0.81 13.52
N GLY A 117 4.60 -0.10 12.55
CA GLY A 117 4.85 -1.53 12.71
C GLY A 117 6.31 -1.91 12.98
N VAL A 118 7.27 -1.06 12.59
CA VAL A 118 8.71 -1.26 12.87
C VAL A 118 9.28 -0.28 13.89
N ASN A 119 8.44 0.57 14.51
CA ASN A 119 8.83 1.55 15.54
C ASN A 119 9.97 2.48 15.08
N LEU A 120 9.91 2.97 13.85
CA LEU A 120 10.93 3.87 13.32
C LEU A 120 10.51 5.34 13.35
N LEU A 121 11.50 6.24 13.28
CA LEU A 121 11.26 7.68 13.18
C LEU A 121 10.78 8.03 11.77
N GLY A 122 9.58 8.57 11.68
CA GLY A 122 9.01 8.99 10.42
C GLY A 122 8.35 10.36 10.46
N LEU A 123 8.51 11.10 9.36
CA LEU A 123 7.80 12.35 9.14
C LEU A 123 6.74 12.18 8.07
N HIS A 124 5.51 12.56 8.36
CA HIS A 124 4.39 12.59 7.43
C HIS A 124 4.13 14.02 6.97
N THR A 125 4.54 14.35 5.74
CA THR A 125 4.51 15.73 5.25
C THR A 125 3.15 16.17 4.68
N GLY A 126 2.28 15.22 4.36
CA GLY A 126 1.02 15.48 3.64
C GLY A 126 1.23 15.93 2.19
N GLY A 127 2.43 15.75 1.67
CA GLY A 127 2.82 16.15 0.31
C GLY A 127 3.12 17.65 0.17
N GLY A 128 3.53 18.03 -1.05
CA GLY A 128 3.97 19.39 -1.35
C GLY A 128 2.89 20.47 -1.20
N LYS A 129 1.62 20.11 -1.30
CA LYS A 129 0.51 21.06 -1.12
C LYS A 129 0.30 21.47 0.35
N ILE A 130 0.62 20.61 1.30
CA ILE A 130 0.43 20.87 2.74
C ILE A 130 1.66 21.55 3.33
N LEU A 131 2.82 20.87 3.32
CA LEU A 131 4.03 21.38 3.94
C LEU A 131 4.83 22.32 3.03
N GLY A 132 4.67 22.19 1.72
CA GLY A 132 5.47 22.90 0.70
C GLY A 132 6.78 22.18 0.38
N THR A 133 7.13 22.12 -0.92
CA THR A 133 8.30 21.38 -1.40
C THR A 133 9.60 21.85 -0.75
N GLU A 134 9.80 23.16 -0.60
CA GLU A 134 10.96 23.77 0.03
C GLU A 134 11.17 23.29 1.48
N LYS A 135 10.10 23.26 2.27
CA LYS A 135 10.17 22.80 3.66
C LYS A 135 10.46 21.30 3.73
N ILE A 136 9.89 20.51 2.80
CA ILE A 136 10.18 19.08 2.74
C ILE A 136 11.65 18.85 2.41
N ILE A 137 12.23 19.58 1.44
CA ILE A 137 13.65 19.49 1.10
C ILE A 137 14.52 19.77 2.32
N LYS A 138 14.28 20.90 2.99
CA LYS A 138 15.02 21.28 4.22
C LYS A 138 14.89 20.22 5.31
N THR A 139 13.72 19.60 5.43
CA THR A 139 13.47 18.56 6.43
C THR A 139 14.22 17.26 6.09
N VAL A 140 14.19 16.83 4.83
CA VAL A 140 14.97 15.65 4.38
C VAL A 140 16.45 15.83 4.71
N GLU A 141 17.00 17.02 4.47
CA GLU A 141 18.40 17.35 4.75
C GLU A 141 18.69 17.41 6.26
N SER A 142 17.92 18.20 7.02
CA SER A 142 18.15 18.43 8.46
C SER A 142 17.93 17.18 9.31
N MET A 143 16.94 16.36 8.99
CA MET A 143 16.70 15.08 9.67
C MET A 143 17.66 13.97 9.21
N LYS A 144 18.53 14.24 8.23
CA LYS A 144 19.39 13.23 7.61
C LYS A 144 18.59 12.00 7.16
N ALA A 145 17.45 12.25 6.50
CA ALA A 145 16.55 11.18 6.09
C ALA A 145 17.26 10.12 5.25
N THR A 146 16.96 8.86 5.55
CA THR A 146 17.55 7.70 4.85
C THR A 146 16.63 7.14 3.78
N CYS A 147 15.32 7.34 3.96
CA CYS A 147 14.28 6.86 3.05
C CYS A 147 13.29 7.99 2.71
N LEU A 148 12.90 8.06 1.44
CA LEU A 148 11.89 8.98 0.93
C LEU A 148 10.81 8.20 0.18
N VAL A 149 9.54 8.38 0.56
CA VAL A 149 8.42 7.62 0.01
C VAL A 149 7.40 8.58 -0.60
N GLY A 150 6.90 8.30 -1.80
CA GLY A 150 5.87 9.13 -2.44
C GLY A 150 5.57 8.80 -3.89
N MET A 151 4.79 9.66 -4.52
CA MET A 151 4.42 9.50 -5.93
C MET A 151 5.60 9.80 -6.86
N PRO A 152 5.81 9.03 -7.95
CA PRO A 152 6.94 9.18 -8.85
C PRO A 152 7.12 10.61 -9.37
N GLY A 153 6.07 11.21 -9.91
CA GLY A 153 6.11 12.56 -10.46
C GLY A 153 6.49 13.61 -9.41
N TYR A 154 5.93 13.50 -8.20
CA TYR A 154 6.23 14.45 -7.13
C TYR A 154 7.66 14.28 -6.59
N LEU A 155 8.11 13.05 -6.34
CA LEU A 155 9.47 12.82 -5.86
C LEU A 155 10.53 13.21 -6.89
N TYR A 156 10.24 13.02 -8.18
CA TYR A 156 11.12 13.56 -9.23
C TYR A 156 11.24 15.07 -9.14
N HIS A 157 10.13 15.80 -9.03
CA HIS A 157 10.13 17.24 -8.85
C HIS A 157 10.92 17.65 -7.60
N LEU A 158 10.65 17.05 -6.45
CA LEU A 158 11.32 17.33 -5.18
C LEU A 158 12.83 17.11 -5.27
N ILE A 159 13.28 15.95 -5.77
CA ILE A 159 14.70 15.61 -5.88
C ILE A 159 15.42 16.49 -6.90
N ARG A 160 14.77 16.83 -8.02
CA ARG A 160 15.30 17.76 -9.00
C ARG A 160 15.49 19.15 -8.40
N THR A 161 14.47 19.69 -7.72
CA THR A 161 14.54 20.99 -7.04
C THR A 161 15.64 21.00 -5.97
N SER A 162 15.76 19.91 -5.19
CA SER A 162 16.84 19.75 -4.20
C SER A 162 18.22 19.86 -4.84
N LYS A 163 18.41 19.24 -6.00
CA LYS A 163 19.67 19.32 -6.75
C LYS A 163 19.94 20.75 -7.23
N GLU A 164 18.94 21.44 -7.79
CA GLU A 164 19.04 22.82 -8.26
C GLU A 164 19.43 23.78 -7.10
N GLN A 165 18.93 23.51 -5.88
CA GLN A 165 19.25 24.24 -4.65
C GLN A 165 20.58 23.82 -3.99
N LYS A 166 21.29 22.85 -4.58
CA LYS A 166 22.54 22.30 -4.04
C LYS A 166 22.40 21.67 -2.64
N SER A 167 21.21 21.13 -2.32
CA SER A 167 20.97 20.41 -1.06
C SER A 167 21.82 19.14 -0.98
N LYS A 168 22.13 18.70 0.26
CA LYS A 168 22.93 17.50 0.51
C LYS A 168 22.06 16.37 1.04
N PHE A 169 21.91 15.31 0.24
CA PHE A 169 21.14 14.12 0.58
C PHE A 169 22.05 12.91 0.80
N SER A 170 23.18 13.11 1.48
CA SER A 170 24.22 12.08 1.67
C SER A 170 23.74 10.84 2.40
N ASN A 171 22.70 10.94 3.24
CA ASN A 171 22.11 9.83 3.98
C ASN A 171 20.99 9.13 3.22
N LEU A 172 20.42 9.74 2.18
CA LEU A 172 19.28 9.19 1.46
C LEU A 172 19.70 7.98 0.61
N ARG A 173 19.42 6.78 1.11
CA ARG A 173 19.80 5.50 0.51
C ARG A 173 18.68 4.80 -0.25
N LEU A 174 17.42 5.19 0.02
CA LEU A 174 16.25 4.52 -0.55
C LEU A 174 15.17 5.52 -0.93
N VAL A 175 14.69 5.42 -2.17
CA VAL A 175 13.47 6.08 -2.64
C VAL A 175 12.46 5.02 -2.98
N ILE A 176 11.25 5.14 -2.45
CA ILE A 176 10.14 4.20 -2.63
C ILE A 176 9.02 4.92 -3.38
N PHE A 177 8.72 4.45 -4.56
CA PHE A 177 7.64 4.96 -5.38
C PHE A 177 6.36 4.14 -5.20
N GLY A 178 5.21 4.82 -5.18
CA GLY A 178 3.91 4.18 -5.20
C GLY A 178 2.84 5.03 -5.88
N GLY A 179 1.73 4.40 -6.25
CA GLY A 179 0.56 5.04 -6.85
C GLY A 179 0.61 5.21 -8.37
N GLU A 180 1.77 5.09 -9.00
CA GLU A 180 1.94 5.22 -10.45
C GLU A 180 3.04 4.26 -10.96
N ARG A 181 2.98 3.93 -12.25
CA ARG A 181 4.05 3.17 -12.90
C ARG A 181 5.35 3.97 -12.93
N VAL A 182 6.46 3.29 -12.66
CA VAL A 182 7.80 3.89 -12.63
C VAL A 182 8.59 3.45 -13.87
N PRO A 183 8.85 4.34 -14.84
CA PRO A 183 9.71 4.03 -15.98
C PRO A 183 11.17 3.83 -15.54
N ILE A 184 11.91 2.95 -16.21
CA ILE A 184 13.34 2.67 -15.95
C ILE A 184 14.17 3.96 -15.98
N GLY A 185 14.01 4.77 -17.03
CA GLY A 185 14.74 6.02 -17.17
C GLY A 185 14.50 7.03 -16.03
N LEU A 186 13.35 6.97 -15.36
CA LEU A 186 13.08 7.79 -14.17
C LEU A 186 13.93 7.32 -12.99
N ARG A 187 14.04 6.00 -12.76
CA ARG A 187 14.86 5.42 -11.69
C ARG A 187 16.33 5.84 -11.84
N ASP A 188 16.87 5.71 -13.04
CA ASP A 188 18.25 6.06 -13.33
C ASP A 188 18.52 7.56 -13.13
N LYS A 189 17.59 8.40 -13.57
CA LYS A 189 17.68 9.85 -13.37
C LYS A 189 17.69 10.23 -11.89
N ILE A 190 16.83 9.62 -11.09
CA ILE A 190 16.79 9.84 -9.64
C ILE A 190 18.11 9.39 -8.99
N LYS A 191 18.62 8.20 -9.34
CA LYS A 191 19.92 7.71 -8.83
C LYS A 191 21.05 8.67 -9.17
N GLN A 192 21.11 9.19 -10.40
CA GLN A 192 22.10 10.18 -10.80
C GLN A 192 22.01 11.48 -9.97
N PHE A 193 20.80 11.99 -9.76
CA PHE A 193 20.60 13.18 -8.95
C PHE A 193 21.04 12.96 -7.51
N LEU A 194 20.63 11.85 -6.89
CA LEU A 194 21.00 11.52 -5.51
C LEU A 194 22.52 11.35 -5.34
N LYS A 195 23.20 10.68 -6.28
CA LYS A 195 24.65 10.56 -6.28
C LYS A 195 25.32 11.94 -6.34
N SER A 196 24.81 12.87 -7.17
CA SER A 196 25.35 14.24 -7.25
C SER A 196 25.11 15.06 -5.97
N MET A 197 24.17 14.66 -5.11
CA MET A 197 23.88 15.28 -3.81
C MET A 197 24.53 14.53 -2.62
N GLY A 198 25.44 13.59 -2.91
CA GLY A 198 26.26 12.91 -1.90
C GLY A 198 25.77 11.51 -1.48
N SER A 199 24.65 11.01 -1.99
CA SER A 199 24.22 9.63 -1.72
C SER A 199 25.18 8.64 -2.39
N LYS A 200 25.70 7.68 -1.61
CA LYS A 200 26.72 6.73 -2.11
C LYS A 200 26.13 5.63 -3.00
N ALA A 201 25.06 5.00 -2.57
CA ALA A 201 24.44 3.85 -3.25
C ALA A 201 22.92 3.90 -3.18
N PRO A 202 22.27 4.90 -3.83
CA PRO A 202 20.83 5.04 -3.76
C PRO A 202 20.11 3.91 -4.50
N ARG A 203 19.12 3.31 -3.83
CA ARG A 203 18.18 2.35 -4.41
C ARG A 203 16.87 3.08 -4.72
N VAL A 204 16.23 2.72 -5.82
CA VAL A 204 14.95 3.30 -6.24
C VAL A 204 13.98 2.16 -6.52
N LEU A 205 13.09 1.89 -5.59
CA LEU A 205 12.17 0.76 -5.63
C LEU A 205 10.72 1.24 -5.77
N SER A 206 9.85 0.38 -6.25
CA SER A 206 8.42 0.68 -6.40
C SER A 206 7.54 -0.28 -5.62
N THR A 207 6.33 0.20 -5.37
CA THR A 207 5.23 -0.59 -4.82
C THR A 207 4.10 -0.66 -5.84
N TYR A 208 3.38 -1.77 -5.83
CA TYR A 208 2.09 -1.89 -6.48
C TYR A 208 1.01 -2.03 -5.42
N ALA A 209 -0.07 -1.31 -5.57
CA ALA A 209 -1.22 -1.36 -4.67
C ALA A 209 -2.49 -0.93 -5.40
N PHE A 210 -3.60 -1.52 -4.98
CA PHE A 210 -4.95 -1.06 -5.28
C PHE A 210 -5.72 -1.01 -3.96
N THR A 211 -6.63 -0.05 -3.84
CA THR A 211 -7.28 0.24 -2.53
C THR A 211 -8.09 -0.94 -2.02
N GLU A 212 -8.70 -1.72 -2.92
CA GLU A 212 -9.48 -2.91 -2.61
C GLU A 212 -8.63 -4.04 -2.00
N GLY A 213 -7.34 -4.11 -2.38
CA GLY A 213 -6.39 -5.10 -1.83
C GLY A 213 -5.90 -4.79 -0.43
N LYS A 214 -6.09 -3.55 0.04
CA LYS A 214 -5.76 -3.09 1.41
C LYS A 214 -4.29 -3.19 1.81
N ALA A 215 -3.43 -3.74 0.97
CA ALA A 215 -1.99 -3.85 1.18
C ALA A 215 -1.22 -3.41 -0.06
N ALA A 216 0.03 -3.04 0.13
CA ALA A 216 0.94 -2.73 -0.97
C ALA A 216 1.96 -3.85 -1.12
N TRP A 217 2.16 -4.31 -2.34
CA TRP A 217 3.23 -5.23 -2.71
C TRP A 217 4.46 -4.45 -3.10
N VAL A 218 5.64 -4.99 -2.85
CA VAL A 218 6.89 -4.25 -3.03
C VAL A 218 7.95 -5.09 -3.74
N GLU A 219 8.77 -4.43 -4.55
CA GLU A 219 9.99 -5.02 -5.09
C GLU A 219 11.07 -5.14 -4.00
N CYS A 220 11.82 -6.23 -3.98
CA CYS A 220 13.05 -6.30 -3.19
C CYS A 220 14.27 -5.76 -3.94
N LYS A 221 14.21 -5.78 -5.26
CA LYS A 221 15.20 -5.30 -6.22
C LYS A 221 14.48 -4.63 -7.38
N GLU A 222 15.13 -3.68 -8.04
CA GLU A 222 14.57 -2.99 -9.20
C GLU A 222 14.12 -4.00 -10.27
N GLU A 223 12.84 -3.90 -10.66
CA GLU A 223 12.21 -4.74 -11.68
C GLU A 223 12.16 -6.25 -11.38
N SER A 224 12.32 -6.65 -10.12
CA SER A 224 12.24 -8.07 -9.71
C SER A 224 10.82 -8.63 -9.68
N GLY A 225 9.80 -7.81 -9.91
CA GLY A 225 8.42 -8.14 -9.56
C GLY A 225 8.11 -7.80 -8.09
N TYR A 226 6.87 -8.03 -7.70
CA TYR A 226 6.34 -7.65 -6.38
C TYR A 226 6.09 -8.87 -5.52
N HIS A 227 6.46 -8.78 -4.24
CA HIS A 227 6.16 -9.81 -3.25
C HIS A 227 4.71 -9.73 -2.79
N LEU A 228 4.05 -10.87 -2.72
CA LEU A 228 2.69 -11.06 -2.24
C LEU A 228 2.67 -11.50 -0.77
N TYR A 229 1.50 -11.46 -0.15
CA TYR A 229 1.25 -11.92 1.22
C TYR A 229 0.19 -13.05 1.22
N PRO A 230 0.59 -14.33 0.96
CA PRO A 230 -0.35 -15.42 0.70
C PRO A 230 -1.29 -15.76 1.86
N ASP A 231 -0.99 -15.30 3.06
CA ASP A 231 -1.87 -15.42 4.24
C ASP A 231 -2.93 -14.30 4.33
N PHE A 232 -2.78 -13.21 3.57
CA PHE A 232 -3.73 -12.11 3.51
C PHE A 232 -4.59 -12.12 2.25
N GLU A 233 -4.09 -12.78 1.20
CA GLU A 233 -4.66 -12.68 -0.14
C GLU A 233 -4.37 -13.92 -0.98
N PHE A 234 -5.33 -14.24 -1.83
CA PHE A 234 -5.16 -15.24 -2.88
C PHE A 234 -5.21 -14.55 -4.25
N ILE A 235 -4.18 -14.73 -5.04
CA ILE A 235 -4.03 -14.10 -6.35
C ILE A 235 -4.12 -15.16 -7.44
N GLU A 236 -4.98 -14.88 -8.41
CA GLU A 236 -5.06 -15.61 -9.67
C GLU A 236 -4.61 -14.69 -10.81
N VAL A 237 -4.09 -15.25 -11.86
CA VAL A 237 -3.86 -14.54 -13.13
C VAL A 237 -4.71 -15.20 -14.19
N VAL A 238 -5.56 -14.42 -14.86
CA VAL A 238 -6.52 -14.96 -15.82
C VAL A 238 -6.36 -14.33 -17.21
N ASP A 239 -6.74 -15.09 -18.20
CA ASP A 239 -6.82 -14.62 -19.60
C ASP A 239 -8.07 -13.76 -19.85
N LYS A 240 -8.29 -13.37 -21.10
CA LYS A 240 -9.47 -12.59 -21.54
C LYS A 240 -10.81 -13.31 -21.34
N ASN A 241 -10.80 -14.63 -21.25
CA ASN A 241 -12.01 -15.44 -21.03
C ASN A 241 -12.29 -15.66 -19.54
N GLY A 242 -11.35 -15.28 -18.65
CA GLY A 242 -11.42 -15.47 -17.21
C GLY A 242 -10.87 -16.81 -16.73
N GLU A 243 -10.20 -17.57 -17.61
CA GLU A 243 -9.52 -18.83 -17.29
C GLU A 243 -8.15 -18.57 -16.70
N ILE A 244 -7.76 -19.36 -15.70
CA ILE A 244 -6.46 -19.25 -15.04
C ILE A 244 -5.35 -19.61 -16.04
N VAL A 245 -4.35 -18.74 -16.17
CA VAL A 245 -3.17 -18.99 -17.00
C VAL A 245 -2.11 -19.78 -16.24
N ASN A 246 -1.13 -20.36 -16.97
CA ASN A 246 -0.01 -21.04 -16.33
C ASN A 246 0.93 -20.06 -15.62
N GLU A 247 1.78 -20.60 -14.74
CA GLU A 247 2.83 -19.84 -14.08
C GLU A 247 3.72 -19.12 -15.10
N GLY A 248 3.98 -17.84 -14.85
CA GLY A 248 4.79 -16.99 -15.72
C GLY A 248 4.08 -16.44 -16.95
N GLU A 249 2.84 -16.83 -17.21
CA GLU A 249 2.05 -16.30 -18.31
C GLU A 249 1.37 -14.97 -17.96
N LYS A 250 1.24 -14.12 -18.97
CA LYS A 250 0.62 -12.80 -18.85
C LYS A 250 -0.90 -12.89 -18.73
N GLY A 251 -1.47 -12.15 -17.77
CA GLY A 251 -2.92 -12.05 -17.63
C GLY A 251 -3.37 -10.94 -16.71
N GLU A 252 -4.67 -10.84 -16.49
CA GLU A 252 -5.30 -9.92 -15.55
C GLU A 252 -5.20 -10.45 -14.11
N ILE A 253 -4.86 -9.58 -13.17
CA ILE A 253 -4.82 -9.92 -11.74
C ILE A 253 -6.24 -10.02 -11.20
N VAL A 254 -6.54 -11.17 -10.59
CA VAL A 254 -7.78 -11.44 -9.85
C VAL A 254 -7.43 -11.65 -8.38
N TYR A 255 -8.08 -10.90 -7.51
CA TYR A 255 -7.79 -10.81 -6.09
C TYR A 255 -8.91 -11.42 -5.25
N THR A 256 -8.55 -12.21 -4.25
CA THR A 256 -9.44 -12.69 -3.20
C THR A 256 -8.88 -12.35 -1.82
N SER A 257 -9.69 -11.71 -0.99
CA SER A 257 -9.37 -11.40 0.40
C SER A 257 -9.40 -12.69 1.26
N LEU A 258 -8.35 -12.94 2.06
CA LEU A 258 -8.29 -14.09 2.98
C LEU A 258 -8.48 -13.69 4.45
N ASP A 259 -7.74 -12.72 4.95
CA ASP A 259 -7.75 -12.34 6.37
C ASP A 259 -8.17 -10.87 6.61
N TRP A 260 -9.06 -10.36 5.77
CA TRP A 260 -9.67 -9.04 5.91
C TRP A 260 -11.13 -9.16 6.37
N ARG A 261 -11.62 -8.22 7.19
CA ARG A 261 -12.95 -8.28 7.81
C ARG A 261 -13.90 -7.14 7.44
N GLY A 262 -13.39 -6.00 7.01
CA GLY A 262 -14.20 -4.87 6.56
C GLY A 262 -14.77 -5.14 5.17
N SER A 263 -14.37 -4.38 4.15
CA SER A 263 -14.69 -4.76 2.78
C SER A 263 -13.90 -6.02 2.40
N VAL A 264 -14.62 -7.07 1.99
CA VAL A 264 -14.06 -8.37 1.59
C VAL A 264 -14.38 -8.60 0.13
N PHE A 265 -13.39 -9.02 -0.65
CA PHE A 265 -13.52 -9.26 -2.08
C PHE A 265 -13.27 -10.73 -2.40
N LEU A 266 -14.09 -11.27 -3.28
CA LEU A 266 -13.97 -12.65 -3.77
C LEU A 266 -13.85 -12.62 -5.29
N ARG A 267 -12.72 -13.12 -5.81
CA ARG A 267 -12.38 -13.12 -7.25
C ARG A 267 -12.58 -11.75 -7.93
N TYR A 268 -12.08 -10.70 -7.29
CA TYR A 268 -12.18 -9.33 -7.79
C TYR A 268 -11.20 -9.11 -8.94
N LYS A 269 -11.72 -8.82 -10.13
CA LYS A 269 -10.94 -8.43 -11.31
C LYS A 269 -10.43 -7.01 -11.14
N THR A 270 -9.11 -6.84 -11.00
CA THR A 270 -8.51 -5.52 -10.74
C THR A 270 -8.52 -4.62 -11.98
N GLY A 271 -8.53 -5.18 -13.18
CA GLY A 271 -8.32 -4.49 -14.44
C GLY A 271 -6.83 -4.23 -14.72
N ASP A 272 -5.93 -4.67 -13.85
CA ASP A 272 -4.49 -4.55 -14.02
C ASP A 272 -3.90 -5.85 -14.57
N VAL A 273 -2.92 -5.72 -15.46
CA VAL A 273 -2.29 -6.85 -16.15
C VAL A 273 -0.87 -7.04 -15.64
N THR A 274 -0.54 -8.26 -15.23
CA THR A 274 0.82 -8.67 -14.87
C THR A 274 1.49 -9.43 -16.03
N LYS A 275 2.83 -9.48 -15.98
CA LYS A 275 3.61 -10.31 -16.90
C LYS A 275 3.58 -11.79 -16.52
N GLY A 276 3.24 -12.10 -15.26
CA GLY A 276 3.13 -13.46 -14.74
C GLY A 276 3.04 -13.48 -13.22
N LEU A 277 2.66 -14.64 -12.70
CA LEU A 277 2.71 -14.99 -11.29
C LEU A 277 3.72 -16.13 -11.14
N TYR A 278 4.59 -16.07 -10.13
CA TYR A 278 5.66 -17.03 -9.89
C TYR A 278 5.60 -17.52 -8.44
N TYR A 279 5.76 -18.83 -8.25
CA TYR A 279 5.71 -19.48 -6.94
C TYR A 279 7.10 -19.80 -6.39
N GLU A 280 8.15 -19.55 -7.17
CA GLU A 280 9.52 -19.78 -6.74
C GLU A 280 9.92 -18.87 -5.56
N LYS A 281 10.73 -19.42 -4.68
CA LYS A 281 11.28 -18.67 -3.55
C LYS A 281 12.25 -17.59 -4.05
N CYS A 282 11.98 -16.34 -3.74
CA CYS A 282 12.88 -15.24 -4.04
C CYS A 282 14.18 -15.35 -3.21
N SER A 283 15.29 -14.92 -3.82
CA SER A 283 16.61 -14.90 -3.15
C SER A 283 16.72 -13.88 -2.00
N CYS A 284 15.76 -12.94 -1.90
CA CYS A 284 15.79 -11.94 -0.82
C CYS A 284 15.42 -12.52 0.54
#